data_543302c60c547db88a3428e8ca37f172
#
_entry.id   543302c60c547db88a3428e8ca37f172
#
_cell.length_a   1.000
_cell.length_b   1.000
_cell.length_c   1.000
_cell.angle_alpha   90.00
_cell.angle_beta   90.00
_cell.angle_gamma   90.00
#
_symmetry.space_group_name_H-M   'P 1'
#
loop_
_entity.id
_entity.type
_entity.pdbx_description
1 polymer ?
#
loop_
_entity_poly.entity_id
_entity_poly.type
_entity_poly.pdbx_seq_one_letter_code
_entity_poly.pdbx_strand_id
1 'polypeptide(L)'
;MSYNEEKALDYLRKKYPYSKIKIDYDLFEKNATGVYYKNYKVQANSVRFISQPKIKDKYVYITDIDIIIFIENFYLQLIDDMKRRKNCYSNILRKNKIQLTGLHFIEYDCYYPIKDINNTDILDEKLLYNIMKSKNIKIDEVNQYRPVFGIHMSPKRPYISSNEPIIGWLADNYKFQWIEYIKSNDFKYIYPLLDKSIIDKIRKLNKFYSIDELTI
;
A
#
# COMPACT_ATOMS: atom_id res chain seq x y z
N MET A 1 17.80 12.20 0.76
CA MET A 1 16.68 12.52 1.67
C MET A 1 16.58 14.04 1.77
N SER A 2 15.39 14.61 1.64
CA SER A 2 15.22 16.04 1.88
C SER A 2 15.22 16.33 3.38
N TYR A 3 15.55 17.58 3.79
CA TYR A 3 15.49 18.01 5.19
C TYR A 3 14.12 17.74 5.85
N ASN A 4 13.05 17.94 5.10
CA ASN A 4 11.69 17.73 5.59
C ASN A 4 11.37 16.24 5.83
N GLU A 5 11.85 15.35 4.97
CA GLU A 5 11.68 13.90 5.13
C GLU A 5 12.39 13.40 6.38
N GLU A 6 13.63 13.84 6.60
CA GLU A 6 14.40 13.45 7.77
C GLU A 6 13.72 13.93 9.07
N LYS A 7 13.25 15.17 9.10
CA LYS A 7 12.51 15.73 10.24
C LYS A 7 11.22 14.97 10.53
N ALA A 8 10.46 14.59 9.51
CA ALA A 8 9.24 13.79 9.67
C ALA A 8 9.56 12.38 10.21
N LEU A 9 10.62 11.74 9.72
CA LEU A 9 11.06 10.43 10.18
C LEU A 9 11.53 10.45 11.64
N ASP A 10 12.29 11.44 12.02
CA ASP A 10 12.76 11.60 13.41
C ASP A 10 11.61 11.82 14.37
N TYR A 11 10.60 12.59 13.97
CA TYR A 11 9.37 12.74 14.74
C TYR A 11 8.67 11.39 14.93
N LEU A 12 8.45 10.64 13.85
CA LEU A 12 7.77 9.35 13.90
C LEU A 12 8.53 8.32 14.73
N ARG A 13 9.86 8.26 14.60
CA ARG A 13 10.71 7.35 15.39
C ARG A 13 10.66 7.65 16.89
N LYS A 14 10.68 8.93 17.25
CA LYS A 14 10.57 9.36 18.65
C LYS A 14 9.19 9.05 19.24
N LYS A 15 8.14 9.24 18.46
CA LYS A 15 6.78 9.01 18.92
C LYS A 15 6.39 7.54 18.97
N TYR A 16 6.90 6.74 18.06
CA TYR A 16 6.61 5.31 17.92
C TYR A 16 7.88 4.46 18.06
N PRO A 17 8.51 4.42 19.25
CA PRO A 17 9.82 3.81 19.43
C PRO A 17 9.85 2.29 19.17
N TYR A 18 8.69 1.64 19.24
CA TYR A 18 8.55 0.21 18.93
C TYR A 18 8.37 -0.08 17.43
N SER A 19 8.11 0.95 16.63
CA SER A 19 7.98 0.82 15.18
C SER A 19 9.35 0.94 14.51
N LYS A 20 9.77 -0.11 13.81
CA LYS A 20 11.03 -0.11 13.04
C LYS A 20 10.81 0.52 11.67
N ILE A 21 10.83 1.84 11.60
CA ILE A 21 10.69 2.56 10.32
C ILE A 21 12.02 2.54 9.59
N LYS A 22 12.05 1.92 8.42
CA LYS A 22 13.20 1.90 7.52
C LYS A 22 12.78 2.39 6.13
N ILE A 23 13.53 3.35 5.60
CA ILE A 23 13.41 3.82 4.21
C ILE A 23 14.66 3.33 3.47
N ASP A 24 14.43 2.67 2.35
CA ASP A 24 15.49 2.17 1.49
C ASP A 24 15.42 2.94 0.16
N TYR A 25 16.34 3.89 -0.02
CA TYR A 25 16.39 4.74 -1.22
C TYR A 25 17.14 4.07 -2.37
N ASP A 26 18.01 3.11 -2.06
CA ASP A 26 18.90 2.45 -3.00
C ASP A 26 18.34 1.08 -3.44
N LEU A 27 17.02 0.91 -3.30
CA LEU A 27 16.37 -0.37 -3.58
C LEU A 27 16.46 -0.76 -5.06
N PHE A 28 16.52 0.23 -5.93
CA PHE A 28 16.61 0.03 -7.38
C PHE A 28 17.44 1.14 -8.05
N GLU A 29 18.01 0.81 -9.20
CA GLU A 29 18.75 1.76 -10.04
C GLU A 29 17.82 2.34 -11.12
N LYS A 30 17.97 3.62 -11.38
CA LYS A 30 17.27 4.31 -12.47
C LYS A 30 18.29 4.95 -13.40
N ASN A 31 18.21 4.64 -14.69
CA ASN A 31 19.04 5.24 -15.73
C ASN A 31 18.19 5.62 -16.97
N ALA A 32 18.82 6.10 -18.04
CA ALA A 32 18.14 6.51 -19.27
C ALA A 32 17.33 5.39 -19.94
N THR A 33 17.66 4.13 -19.68
CA THR A 33 17.04 2.97 -20.32
C THR A 33 15.93 2.34 -19.46
N GLY A 34 15.79 2.73 -18.20
CA GLY A 34 14.72 2.25 -17.34
C GLY A 34 15.08 2.18 -15.86
N VAL A 35 14.25 1.43 -15.13
CA VAL A 35 14.42 1.10 -13.72
C VAL A 35 14.90 -0.34 -13.61
N TYR A 36 15.91 -0.58 -12.77
CA TYR A 36 16.54 -1.89 -12.61
C TYR A 36 16.55 -2.31 -11.14
N TYR A 37 16.20 -3.56 -10.89
CA TYR A 37 16.34 -4.21 -9.60
C TYR A 37 17.20 -5.48 -9.79
N LYS A 38 18.35 -5.55 -9.12
CA LYS A 38 19.30 -6.68 -9.26
C LYS A 38 19.56 -7.06 -10.74
N ASN A 39 19.83 -6.07 -11.59
CA ASN A 39 20.07 -6.21 -13.03
C ASN A 39 18.84 -6.58 -13.89
N TYR A 40 17.65 -6.75 -13.31
CA TYR A 40 16.41 -6.94 -14.07
C TYR A 40 15.75 -5.60 -14.36
N LYS A 41 15.39 -5.36 -15.62
CA LYS A 41 14.56 -4.21 -15.97
C LYS A 41 13.16 -4.40 -15.39
N VAL A 42 12.67 -3.44 -14.64
CA VAL A 42 11.39 -3.54 -13.92
C VAL A 42 10.58 -2.25 -14.04
N GLN A 43 9.28 -2.32 -13.83
CA GLN A 43 8.52 -1.13 -13.55
C GLN A 43 8.77 -0.68 -12.09
N ALA A 44 8.90 0.64 -11.83
CA ALA A 44 9.25 1.14 -10.51
C ALA A 44 8.26 0.66 -9.41
N ASN A 45 6.97 0.61 -9.73
CA ASN A 45 5.94 0.11 -8.81
C ASN A 45 5.97 -1.41 -8.60
N SER A 46 6.63 -2.17 -9.48
CA SER A 46 6.80 -3.62 -9.34
C SER A 46 7.85 -4.01 -8.31
N VAL A 47 8.80 -3.10 -8.00
CA VAL A 47 9.90 -3.36 -7.06
C VAL A 47 9.37 -3.78 -5.68
N ARG A 48 8.26 -3.22 -5.23
CA ARG A 48 7.62 -3.60 -3.96
C ARG A 48 7.24 -5.09 -3.87
N PHE A 49 6.94 -5.73 -4.99
CA PHE A 49 6.56 -7.15 -5.02
C PHE A 49 7.75 -8.10 -5.11
N ILE A 50 8.91 -7.64 -5.57
CA ILE A 50 10.09 -8.48 -5.77
C ILE A 50 11.19 -8.24 -4.75
N SER A 51 11.17 -7.09 -4.06
CA SER A 51 12.15 -6.79 -3.01
C SER A 51 11.84 -7.53 -1.73
N GLN A 52 12.83 -8.25 -1.22
CA GLN A 52 12.72 -8.94 0.06
C GLN A 52 12.99 -7.96 1.20
N PRO A 53 12.08 -7.80 2.19
CA PRO A 53 12.33 -6.97 3.36
C PRO A 53 13.54 -7.48 4.16
N LYS A 54 14.36 -6.57 4.67
CA LYS A 54 15.49 -6.91 5.55
C LYS A 54 15.05 -7.37 6.94
N ILE A 55 13.84 -7.00 7.35
CA ILE A 55 13.22 -7.45 8.60
C ILE A 55 12.34 -8.65 8.25
N LYS A 56 12.63 -9.80 8.84
CA LYS A 56 11.78 -10.99 8.72
C LYS A 56 10.79 -10.99 9.87
N ASP A 57 9.52 -11.11 9.52
CA ASP A 57 8.42 -11.36 10.45
C ASP A 57 7.55 -12.48 9.87
N LYS A 58 6.54 -12.93 10.61
CA LYS A 58 5.63 -13.99 10.16
C LYS A 58 4.84 -13.58 8.93
N TYR A 59 4.42 -12.33 8.86
CA TYR A 59 3.60 -11.78 7.78
C TYR A 59 4.22 -10.57 7.13
N VAL A 60 3.90 -10.37 5.86
CA VAL A 60 4.24 -9.17 5.09
C VAL A 60 2.98 -8.57 4.50
N TYR A 61 2.82 -7.26 4.63
CA TYR A 61 1.80 -6.49 3.92
C TYR A 61 2.46 -5.57 2.90
N ILE A 62 2.21 -5.84 1.64
CA ILE A 62 2.70 -5.03 0.51
C ILE A 62 1.55 -4.14 0.07
N THR A 63 1.79 -2.83 0.03
CA THR A 63 0.75 -1.82 -0.25
C THR A 63 1.29 -0.65 -1.06
N ASP A 64 0.40 0.21 -1.54
CA ASP A 64 0.72 1.51 -2.09
C ASP A 64 0.97 2.52 -0.96
N ILE A 65 1.88 3.48 -1.19
CA ILE A 65 2.23 4.51 -0.20
C ILE A 65 1.14 5.60 -0.06
N ASP A 66 0.21 5.67 -0.99
CA ASP A 66 -0.88 6.64 -1.02
C ASP A 66 -2.17 6.10 -0.39
N ILE A 67 -2.05 5.13 0.50
CA ILE A 67 -3.15 4.58 1.28
C ILE A 67 -2.98 4.97 2.75
N ILE A 68 -3.99 5.65 3.29
CA ILE A 68 -4.07 6.00 4.71
C ILE A 68 -4.97 4.96 5.39
N ILE A 69 -4.40 4.22 6.33
CA ILE A 69 -5.11 3.17 7.08
C ILE A 69 -5.60 3.77 8.40
N PHE A 70 -6.90 3.62 8.68
CA PHE A 70 -7.55 4.13 9.89
C PHE A 70 -7.95 3.06 10.91
N ILE A 71 -7.84 1.79 10.54
CA ILE A 71 -8.23 0.70 11.43
C ILE A 71 -7.00 0.11 12.08
N GLU A 72 -6.91 0.21 13.38
CA GLU A 72 -5.91 -0.51 14.16
C GLU A 72 -6.10 -2.02 13.99
N ASN A 73 -5.00 -2.75 14.02
CA ASN A 73 -5.00 -4.22 13.94
C ASN A 73 -5.74 -4.77 12.71
N PHE A 74 -5.85 -4.01 11.63
CA PHE A 74 -6.48 -4.47 10.37
C PHE A 74 -5.92 -5.81 9.88
N TYR A 75 -4.66 -6.09 10.18
CA TYR A 75 -3.98 -7.33 9.82
C TYR A 75 -4.63 -8.57 10.46
N LEU A 76 -5.29 -8.45 11.61
CA LEU A 76 -6.02 -9.56 12.24
C LEU A 76 -7.16 -10.04 11.33
N GLN A 77 -7.88 -9.13 10.70
CA GLN A 77 -8.93 -9.48 9.73
C GLN A 77 -8.37 -10.23 8.52
N LEU A 78 -7.16 -9.87 8.06
CA LEU A 78 -6.48 -10.56 6.96
C LEU A 78 -6.01 -11.95 7.39
N ILE A 79 -5.50 -12.10 8.61
CA ILE A 79 -5.13 -13.40 9.18
C ILE A 79 -6.34 -14.32 9.31
N ASP A 80 -7.47 -13.81 9.77
CA ASP A 80 -8.71 -14.59 9.90
C ASP A 80 -9.24 -15.01 8.52
N ASP A 81 -9.14 -14.14 7.52
CA ASP A 81 -9.47 -14.51 6.14
C ASP A 81 -8.57 -15.65 5.63
N MET A 82 -7.26 -15.57 5.85
CA MET A 82 -6.31 -16.62 5.48
C MET A 82 -6.65 -17.95 6.15
N LYS A 83 -6.92 -17.94 7.46
CA LYS A 83 -7.30 -19.14 8.22
C LYS A 83 -8.60 -19.76 7.68
N ARG A 84 -9.63 -18.93 7.47
CA ARG A 84 -10.92 -19.36 6.93
C ARG A 84 -10.80 -20.02 5.58
N ARG A 85 -9.94 -19.48 4.70
CA ARG A 85 -9.68 -20.00 3.35
C ARG A 85 -8.63 -21.10 3.29
N LYS A 86 -7.97 -21.41 4.42
CA LYS A 86 -6.81 -22.33 4.48
C LYS A 86 -5.76 -21.97 3.43
N ASN A 87 -5.40 -20.70 3.38
CA ASN A 87 -4.45 -20.15 2.41
C ASN A 87 -3.38 -19.32 3.12
N CYS A 88 -2.20 -19.17 2.53
CA CYS A 88 -1.09 -18.41 3.11
C CYS A 88 -1.13 -16.91 2.75
N TYR A 89 -2.16 -16.44 2.06
CA TYR A 89 -2.29 -15.04 1.67
C TYR A 89 -3.74 -14.53 1.72
N SER A 90 -3.89 -13.21 1.81
CA SER A 90 -5.13 -12.49 1.61
C SER A 90 -4.94 -11.44 0.50
N ASN A 91 -5.72 -11.57 -0.56
CA ASN A 91 -5.79 -10.68 -1.71
C ASN A 91 -7.03 -11.04 -2.54
N ILE A 92 -7.36 -10.26 -3.56
CA ILE A 92 -8.39 -10.60 -4.53
C ILE A 92 -7.85 -10.70 -5.95
N LEU A 93 -8.39 -11.67 -6.70
CA LEU A 93 -8.13 -11.84 -8.12
C LEU A 93 -9.07 -10.91 -8.92
N ARG A 94 -8.50 -10.10 -9.78
CA ARG A 94 -9.26 -9.33 -10.79
C ARG A 94 -9.51 -10.23 -12.00
N LYS A 95 -10.63 -10.96 -12.00
CA LYS A 95 -10.94 -11.99 -12.98
C LYS A 95 -10.79 -11.53 -14.43
N ASN A 96 -11.27 -10.33 -14.76
CA ASN A 96 -11.24 -9.82 -16.14
C ASN A 96 -9.83 -9.51 -16.66
N LYS A 97 -8.82 -9.47 -15.80
CA LYS A 97 -7.44 -9.11 -16.15
C LYS A 97 -6.41 -10.17 -15.77
N ILE A 98 -6.82 -11.24 -15.09
CA ILE A 98 -5.94 -12.29 -14.56
C ILE A 98 -4.75 -11.68 -13.80
N GLN A 99 -5.04 -10.88 -12.79
CA GLN A 99 -4.07 -10.19 -11.95
C GLN A 99 -4.58 -10.07 -10.51
N LEU A 100 -3.67 -10.04 -9.54
CA LEU A 100 -3.99 -9.74 -8.15
C LEU A 100 -4.02 -8.23 -7.93
N THR A 101 -4.62 -7.77 -6.83
CA THR A 101 -4.59 -6.35 -6.50
C THR A 101 -3.26 -5.96 -5.87
N GLY A 102 -2.92 -4.65 -5.92
CA GLY A 102 -1.70 -4.12 -5.33
C GLY A 102 -1.60 -4.23 -3.81
N LEU A 103 -2.71 -4.56 -3.12
CA LEU A 103 -2.75 -4.79 -1.68
C LEU A 103 -2.61 -6.28 -1.39
N HIS A 104 -1.45 -6.68 -0.91
CA HIS A 104 -1.12 -8.10 -0.75
C HIS A 104 -0.62 -8.39 0.66
N PHE A 105 -1.34 -9.24 1.38
CA PHE A 105 -0.95 -9.73 2.70
C PHE A 105 -0.66 -11.22 2.62
N ILE A 106 0.52 -11.64 3.09
CA ILE A 106 1.00 -13.01 2.91
C ILE A 106 1.96 -13.43 4.02
N GLU A 107 2.03 -14.73 4.29
CA GLU A 107 3.10 -15.29 5.13
C GLU A 107 4.46 -15.12 4.46
N TYR A 108 5.44 -14.63 5.24
CA TYR A 108 6.79 -14.33 4.74
C TYR A 108 7.44 -15.54 4.07
N ASP A 109 7.46 -16.70 4.74
CA ASP A 109 8.13 -17.90 4.23
C ASP A 109 7.39 -18.56 3.05
N CYS A 110 6.11 -18.23 2.86
CA CYS A 110 5.36 -18.62 1.67
C CYS A 110 5.76 -17.78 0.44
N TYR A 111 6.08 -16.50 0.66
CA TYR A 111 6.37 -15.57 -0.43
C TYR A 111 7.86 -15.46 -0.76
N TYR A 112 8.73 -15.41 0.22
CA TYR A 112 10.18 -15.24 0.03
C TYR A 112 10.96 -16.54 0.25
N PRO A 113 12.14 -16.70 -0.40
CA PRO A 113 12.70 -15.81 -1.41
C PRO A 113 11.99 -15.93 -2.77
N ILE A 114 12.01 -14.86 -3.55
CA ILE A 114 11.57 -14.90 -4.95
C ILE A 114 12.79 -15.24 -5.79
N LYS A 115 12.77 -16.45 -6.39
CA LYS A 115 13.93 -16.99 -7.10
C LYS A 115 14.00 -16.59 -8.57
N ASP A 116 12.87 -16.63 -9.25
CA ASP A 116 12.82 -16.40 -10.71
C ASP A 116 11.98 -15.16 -11.00
N ILE A 117 12.68 -14.06 -11.33
CA ILE A 117 12.05 -12.82 -11.74
C ILE A 117 12.09 -12.77 -13.28
N ASN A 118 11.39 -13.71 -13.92
CA ASN A 118 11.27 -13.72 -15.36
C ASN A 118 10.17 -12.76 -15.81
N ASN A 119 10.46 -12.00 -16.88
CA ASN A 119 9.49 -11.09 -17.51
C ASN A 119 8.95 -9.97 -16.59
N THR A 120 9.85 -9.12 -16.12
CA THR A 120 9.57 -8.02 -15.17
C THR A 120 8.99 -6.76 -15.81
N ASP A 121 8.93 -6.68 -17.14
CA ASP A 121 8.39 -5.52 -17.89
C ASP A 121 6.86 -5.61 -18.09
N ILE A 122 6.17 -6.27 -17.18
CA ILE A 122 4.72 -6.40 -17.14
C ILE A 122 4.13 -5.56 -16.01
N LEU A 123 2.82 -5.28 -16.09
CA LEU A 123 2.09 -4.59 -15.03
C LEU A 123 2.35 -5.24 -13.67
N ASP A 124 2.58 -4.43 -12.66
CA ASP A 124 2.94 -4.82 -11.30
C ASP A 124 1.97 -5.85 -10.67
N GLU A 125 0.68 -5.65 -10.81
CA GLU A 125 -0.36 -6.57 -10.31
C GLU A 125 -0.37 -7.91 -11.06
N LYS A 126 0.02 -7.92 -12.34
CA LYS A 126 0.19 -9.15 -13.13
C LYS A 126 1.48 -9.86 -12.75
N LEU A 127 2.55 -9.12 -12.47
CA LEU A 127 3.79 -9.69 -11.95
C LEU A 127 3.55 -10.41 -10.63
N LEU A 128 2.83 -9.78 -9.70
CA LEU A 128 2.43 -10.41 -8.43
C LEU A 128 1.68 -11.73 -8.68
N TYR A 129 0.70 -11.75 -9.59
CA TYR A 129 -0.02 -12.95 -9.95
C TYR A 129 0.93 -14.06 -10.45
N ASN A 130 1.87 -13.71 -11.32
CA ASN A 130 2.84 -14.66 -11.86
C ASN A 130 3.79 -15.22 -10.78
N ILE A 131 4.23 -14.38 -9.83
CA ILE A 131 5.03 -14.80 -8.68
C ILE A 131 4.26 -15.84 -7.87
N MET A 132 2.99 -15.58 -7.55
CA MET A 132 2.16 -16.51 -6.79
C MET A 132 1.98 -17.85 -7.52
N LYS A 133 1.77 -17.80 -8.83
CA LYS A 133 1.66 -19.01 -9.68
C LYS A 133 2.96 -19.81 -9.75
N SER A 134 4.11 -19.16 -9.90
CA SER A 134 5.43 -19.83 -9.96
C SER A 134 5.77 -20.54 -8.65
N LYS A 135 5.20 -20.11 -7.55
CA LYS A 135 5.33 -20.75 -6.23
C LYS A 135 4.29 -21.84 -5.96
N ASN A 136 3.45 -22.17 -6.95
CA ASN A 136 2.35 -23.13 -6.83
C ASN A 136 1.34 -22.74 -5.71
N ILE A 137 1.23 -21.45 -5.39
CA ILE A 137 0.25 -20.97 -4.43
C ILE A 137 -1.12 -20.98 -5.11
N LYS A 138 -2.08 -21.69 -4.49
CA LYS A 138 -3.45 -21.73 -4.98
C LYS A 138 -4.08 -20.36 -4.92
N ILE A 139 -4.48 -19.81 -6.07
CA ILE A 139 -5.18 -18.53 -6.15
C ILE A 139 -6.68 -18.80 -6.11
N ASP A 140 -7.34 -18.28 -5.08
CA ASP A 140 -8.78 -18.45 -4.91
C ASP A 140 -9.55 -17.56 -5.89
N GLU A 141 -10.51 -18.15 -6.58
CA GLU A 141 -11.41 -17.44 -7.49
C GLU A 141 -12.76 -17.09 -6.83
N VAL A 142 -13.04 -17.69 -5.71
CA VAL A 142 -14.26 -17.54 -4.94
C VAL A 142 -13.98 -17.17 -3.49
N ASN A 143 -14.95 -16.60 -2.80
CA ASN A 143 -14.85 -16.23 -1.37
C ASN A 143 -13.71 -15.22 -1.08
N GLN A 144 -13.40 -14.38 -2.04
CA GLN A 144 -12.36 -13.36 -1.90
C GLN A 144 -12.82 -12.28 -0.93
N TYR A 145 -11.89 -11.88 -0.05
CA TYR A 145 -12.14 -10.89 0.96
C TYR A 145 -11.25 -9.67 0.74
N ARG A 146 -11.85 -8.52 0.75
CA ARG A 146 -11.15 -7.24 0.71
C ARG A 146 -11.77 -6.27 1.70
N PRO A 147 -11.24 -6.21 2.90
CA PRO A 147 -11.71 -5.26 3.89
C PRO A 147 -11.38 -3.83 3.47
N VAL A 148 -12.22 -2.91 3.91
CA VAL A 148 -12.00 -1.48 3.75
C VAL A 148 -11.31 -0.98 5.01
N PHE A 149 -10.03 -0.58 4.90
CA PHE A 149 -9.22 -0.16 6.05
C PHE A 149 -9.00 1.34 6.13
N GLY A 150 -9.32 2.10 5.06
CA GLY A 150 -9.00 3.52 5.00
C GLY A 150 -9.21 4.15 3.62
N ILE A 151 -8.44 5.16 3.31
CA ILE A 151 -8.59 6.00 2.12
C ILE A 151 -7.41 5.82 1.18
N HIS A 152 -7.70 5.62 -0.12
CA HIS A 152 -6.71 5.61 -1.17
C HIS A 152 -6.59 7.00 -1.82
N MET A 153 -5.45 7.64 -1.67
CA MET A 153 -5.17 9.01 -2.11
C MET A 153 -4.78 9.13 -3.59
N SER A 154 -5.07 8.12 -4.42
CA SER A 154 -4.70 8.16 -5.85
C SER A 154 -5.39 9.29 -6.60
N PRO A 155 -4.66 10.14 -7.35
CA PRO A 155 -5.26 11.26 -8.09
C PRO A 155 -6.09 10.81 -9.29
N LYS A 156 -5.92 9.57 -9.74
CA LYS A 156 -6.62 9.01 -10.91
C LYS A 156 -7.94 8.32 -10.53
N ARG A 157 -8.25 8.22 -9.24
CA ARG A 157 -9.50 7.61 -8.78
C ARG A 157 -10.38 8.71 -8.25
N PRO A 158 -11.61 8.86 -8.78
CA PRO A 158 -12.58 9.76 -8.18
C PRO A 158 -12.85 9.25 -6.76
N TYR A 159 -12.87 10.15 -5.80
CA TYR A 159 -13.31 9.86 -4.42
C TYR A 159 -14.82 9.62 -4.35
N ILE A 160 -15.52 9.99 -5.41
CA ILE A 160 -16.96 9.79 -5.58
C ILE A 160 -17.12 8.39 -6.19
N SER A 161 -17.93 7.56 -5.57
CA SER A 161 -18.36 6.31 -6.16
C SER A 161 -19.05 6.62 -7.49
N SER A 162 -18.37 6.41 -8.60
CA SER A 162 -19.09 6.03 -9.80
C SER A 162 -19.89 4.77 -9.45
N ASN A 163 -21.02 4.52 -10.06
CA ASN A 163 -21.92 3.40 -9.81
C ASN A 163 -21.27 1.99 -9.86
N GLU A 164 -19.96 1.91 -10.10
CA GLU A 164 -19.18 0.71 -9.89
C GLU A 164 -18.71 0.68 -8.43
N PRO A 165 -19.01 -0.39 -7.66
CA PRO A 165 -18.45 -0.57 -6.35
C PRO A 165 -16.94 -0.59 -6.49
N ILE A 166 -16.27 0.53 -6.16
CA ILE A 166 -14.83 0.54 -5.96
C ILE A 166 -14.60 -0.33 -4.75
N ILE A 167 -14.44 -1.60 -5.03
CA ILE A 167 -14.19 -2.60 -4.01
C ILE A 167 -12.95 -2.14 -3.27
N GLY A 168 -13.14 -1.66 -2.05
CA GLY A 168 -12.07 -1.56 -1.11
C GLY A 168 -11.86 -0.23 -0.40
N TRP A 169 -11.99 0.95 -0.98
CA TRP A 169 -11.62 2.19 -0.30
C TRP A 169 -12.63 3.30 -0.58
N LEU A 170 -13.74 3.27 0.16
CA LEU A 170 -14.78 4.29 0.06
C LEU A 170 -14.45 5.42 1.03
N ALA A 171 -14.08 6.58 0.51
CA ALA A 171 -13.82 7.76 1.31
C ALA A 171 -15.01 8.11 2.22
N ASP A 172 -16.25 7.89 1.77
CA ASP A 172 -17.47 8.16 2.54
C ASP A 172 -17.49 7.46 3.89
N ASN A 173 -16.94 6.25 3.98
CA ASN A 173 -16.93 5.47 5.21
C ASN A 173 -15.95 6.00 6.27
N TYR A 174 -15.08 6.96 5.89
CA TYR A 174 -13.98 7.41 6.74
C TYR A 174 -13.97 8.90 7.00
N LYS A 175 -15.05 9.61 6.72
CA LYS A 175 -15.14 11.07 6.97
C LYS A 175 -14.83 11.41 8.41
N PHE A 176 -15.40 10.68 9.38
CA PHE A 176 -15.16 10.94 10.80
C PHE A 176 -13.69 10.71 11.16
N GLN A 177 -13.12 9.55 10.80
CA GLN A 177 -11.71 9.23 11.08
C GLN A 177 -10.76 10.23 10.41
N TRP A 178 -11.09 10.69 9.20
CA TRP A 178 -10.33 11.71 8.52
C TRP A 178 -10.34 13.04 9.28
N ILE A 179 -11.51 13.49 9.73
CA ILE A 179 -11.65 14.72 10.54
C ILE A 179 -10.81 14.62 11.83
N GLU A 180 -10.88 13.51 12.54
CA GLU A 180 -10.09 13.29 13.76
C GLU A 180 -8.59 13.28 13.45
N TYR A 181 -8.18 12.66 12.35
CA TYR A 181 -6.77 12.62 11.94
C TYR A 181 -6.21 14.00 11.64
N ILE A 182 -6.90 14.83 10.84
CA ILE A 182 -6.40 16.17 10.49
C ILE A 182 -6.36 17.13 11.68
N LYS A 183 -7.13 16.88 12.73
CA LYS A 183 -7.08 17.61 14.00
C LYS A 183 -5.95 17.14 14.91
N SER A 184 -5.37 16.00 14.66
CA SER A 184 -4.34 15.42 15.51
C SER A 184 -3.05 16.25 15.50
N ASN A 185 -2.30 16.17 16.59
CA ASN A 185 -0.99 16.82 16.69
C ASN A 185 -0.01 16.24 15.66
N ASP A 186 -0.15 14.97 15.30
CA ASP A 186 0.69 14.32 14.29
C ASP A 186 0.49 14.94 12.93
N PHE A 187 -0.77 15.09 12.51
CA PHE A 187 -1.08 15.71 11.24
C PHE A 187 -0.57 17.16 11.20
N LYS A 188 -0.85 17.94 12.23
CA LYS A 188 -0.39 19.33 12.33
C LYS A 188 1.13 19.47 12.25
N TYR A 189 1.87 18.51 12.80
CA TYR A 189 3.32 18.50 12.71
C TYR A 189 3.82 18.08 11.32
N ILE A 190 3.21 17.05 10.72
CA ILE A 190 3.66 16.46 9.47
C ILE A 190 3.19 17.27 8.25
N TYR A 191 1.98 17.84 8.30
CA TYR A 191 1.37 18.55 7.16
C TYR A 191 2.26 19.60 6.49
N PRO A 192 2.92 20.53 7.22
CA PRO A 192 3.80 21.52 6.62
C PRO A 192 5.10 20.92 6.02
N LEU A 193 5.41 19.66 6.30
CA LEU A 193 6.57 18.95 5.78
C LEU A 193 6.26 18.17 4.51
N LEU A 194 4.97 18.05 4.15
CA LEU A 194 4.52 17.27 3.00
C LEU A 194 4.85 17.98 1.68
N ASP A 195 5.05 17.17 0.65
CA ASP A 195 5.16 17.64 -0.71
C ASP A 195 3.86 18.28 -1.20
N LYS A 196 3.98 19.29 -2.07
CA LYS A 196 2.84 20.02 -2.62
C LYS A 196 1.79 19.09 -3.26
N SER A 197 2.24 18.04 -3.94
CA SER A 197 1.33 17.07 -4.59
C SER A 197 0.46 16.31 -3.59
N ILE A 198 0.98 16.04 -2.40
CA ILE A 198 0.23 15.40 -1.29
C ILE A 198 -0.72 16.41 -0.67
N ILE A 199 -0.27 17.64 -0.43
CA ILE A 199 -1.11 18.73 0.08
C ILE A 199 -2.32 18.96 -0.83
N ASP A 200 -2.12 18.98 -2.15
CA ASP A 200 -3.22 19.16 -3.11
C ASP A 200 -4.23 18.00 -3.09
N LYS A 201 -3.78 16.77 -2.82
CA LYS A 201 -4.69 15.62 -2.62
C LYS A 201 -5.49 15.77 -1.33
N ILE A 202 -4.84 16.20 -0.24
CA ILE A 202 -5.49 16.47 1.05
C ILE A 202 -6.56 17.54 0.90
N ARG A 203 -6.27 18.65 0.23
CA ARG A 203 -7.25 19.70 -0.05
C ARG A 203 -8.45 19.20 -0.85
N LYS A 204 -8.24 18.36 -1.86
CA LYS A 204 -9.33 17.74 -2.63
C LYS A 204 -10.20 16.84 -1.75
N LEU A 205 -9.59 16.08 -0.86
CA LEU A 205 -10.32 15.21 0.07
C LEU A 205 -11.12 16.05 1.09
N ASN A 206 -10.54 17.12 1.63
CA ASN A 206 -11.25 18.05 2.51
C ASN A 206 -12.45 18.68 1.82
N LYS A 207 -12.28 19.14 0.56
CA LYS A 207 -13.39 19.67 -0.25
C LYS A 207 -14.49 18.63 -0.45
N PHE A 208 -14.11 17.38 -0.73
CA PHE A 208 -15.07 16.28 -0.86
C PHE A 208 -15.89 16.07 0.41
N TYR A 209 -15.26 16.16 1.58
CA TYR A 209 -15.94 16.03 2.87
C TYR A 209 -16.62 17.32 3.36
N SER A 210 -16.57 18.40 2.60
CA SER A 210 -17.06 19.74 3.00
C SER A 210 -16.41 20.21 4.33
N ILE A 211 -15.11 20.06 4.43
CA ILE A 211 -14.30 20.53 5.55
C ILE A 211 -13.64 21.84 5.14
N ASP A 212 -13.86 22.89 5.91
CA ASP A 212 -13.26 24.20 5.66
C ASP A 212 -11.73 24.15 5.85
N GLU A 213 -11.00 24.85 4.97
CA GLU A 213 -9.52 24.91 5.02
C GLU A 213 -8.97 25.50 6.32
N LEU A 214 -9.78 26.25 7.05
CA LEU A 214 -9.42 26.87 8.34
C LEU A 214 -9.33 25.88 9.51
N THR A 215 -9.65 24.61 9.29
CA THR A 215 -9.66 23.57 10.35
C THR A 215 -8.32 22.80 10.44
N ILE A 216 -7.33 23.15 9.62
CA ILE A 216 -6.03 22.47 9.54
C ILE A 216 -4.94 23.27 10.25
#